data_ba005d6ef280d5672fc8722fa36d6cb7
#
_entry.id   ba005d6ef280d5672fc8722fa36d6cb7
#
_cell.length_a   1.000
_cell.length_b   1.000
_cell.length_c   1.000
_cell.angle_alpha   90.00
_cell.angle_beta   90.00
_cell.angle_gamma   90.00
#
_symmetry.space_group_name_H-M   'P 1'
#
loop_
_entity.id
_entity.type
_entity.pdbx_description
1 polymer ?
#
loop_
_entity_poly.entity_id
_entity_poly.type
_entity_poly.pdbx_seq_one_letter_code
_entity_poly.pdbx_strand_id
1 'polypeptide(L)'
;MFKYLTLIFISLLFNQTLLTMDKKPYHHLPDGTFRNPEGSPKRDDNVKFSYKIFNAERKKIKINFPDDHIVPRNEVLKNLQENEQEDYIAWIGHATFLIKLGNTTIITDPLFSKNTGPLIFGPKRYVDPAIKLEEVPKTDLLLLTHNHYDHLDASTIRNFPHKDAKVLLPLKLSKYFKRFKDVNELDWYEAIQVNDEIKVTLLPAVHWSKRSLWDTNKTLWGNFLIEYKEKKILFASDTGYGKIYKDLGKKYGPIDVTFINIGAYNFYPMMPIKDKSTYHTSPEEALNIGKDLKSKKMIGMHWGTVVLSLEPIMEPPKRFKEKAKDFGYSKDDAIIFKIGELKKLKEIIN
;
A
#
# COMPACT_ATOMS: atom_id res chain seq x y z
N MET A 1 -30.54 14.42 -60.80
CA MET A 1 -30.64 13.21 -59.98
C MET A 1 -29.33 12.90 -59.17
N PHE A 2 -28.46 13.89 -58.94
CA PHE A 2 -27.15 13.68 -58.27
C PHE A 2 -26.96 14.51 -56.98
N LYS A 3 -27.96 15.25 -56.52
CA LYS A 3 -27.86 16.10 -55.29
C LYS A 3 -28.42 15.45 -54.00
N TYR A 4 -29.06 14.30 -54.09
CA TYR A 4 -29.67 13.64 -52.92
C TYR A 4 -28.85 12.46 -52.36
N LEU A 5 -27.82 12.00 -53.10
CA LEU A 5 -26.97 10.90 -52.61
C LEU A 5 -25.87 11.35 -51.61
N THR A 6 -25.48 12.63 -51.63
CA THR A 6 -24.41 13.14 -50.78
C THR A 6 -24.87 13.44 -49.33
N LEU A 7 -26.16 13.69 -49.12
CA LEU A 7 -26.73 13.97 -47.80
C LEU A 7 -27.00 12.72 -46.98
N ILE A 8 -27.18 11.55 -47.60
CA ILE A 8 -27.41 10.28 -46.89
C ILE A 8 -26.09 9.70 -46.34
N PHE A 9 -24.96 9.96 -47.02
CA PHE A 9 -23.67 9.46 -46.57
C PHE A 9 -23.09 10.25 -45.37
N ILE A 10 -23.42 11.54 -45.22
CA ILE A 10 -22.99 12.39 -44.09
C ILE A 10 -23.79 12.05 -42.83
N SER A 11 -25.06 11.64 -42.92
CA SER A 11 -25.87 11.24 -41.78
C SER A 11 -25.50 9.87 -41.20
N LEU A 12 -24.94 8.98 -42.03
CA LEU A 12 -24.46 7.65 -41.57
C LEU A 12 -23.09 7.71 -40.87
N LEU A 13 -22.25 8.68 -41.21
CA LEU A 13 -20.96 8.89 -40.57
C LEU A 13 -21.09 9.61 -39.19
N PHE A 14 -22.16 10.41 -39.02
CA PHE A 14 -22.44 11.08 -37.74
C PHE A 14 -23.10 10.16 -36.70
N ASN A 15 -23.73 9.07 -37.09
CA ASN A 15 -24.37 8.10 -36.19
C ASN A 15 -23.45 6.99 -35.67
N GLN A 16 -22.23 6.84 -36.19
CA GLN A 16 -21.26 5.87 -35.66
C GLN A 16 -20.33 6.44 -34.61
N THR A 17 -20.30 7.76 -34.37
CA THR A 17 -19.45 8.41 -33.39
C THR A 17 -20.16 8.66 -32.07
N LEU A 18 -21.40 8.22 -31.87
CA LEU A 18 -22.21 8.52 -30.68
C LEU A 18 -22.58 7.30 -29.85
N LEU A 19 -21.87 6.18 -29.94
CA LEU A 19 -22.17 4.96 -29.17
C LEU A 19 -20.92 4.25 -28.58
N THR A 20 -19.90 5.00 -28.16
CA THR A 20 -19.05 4.55 -27.08
C THR A 20 -19.41 5.39 -25.86
N MET A 21 -20.53 5.11 -25.23
CA MET A 21 -20.67 5.40 -23.81
C MET A 21 -19.53 4.62 -23.16
N ASP A 22 -18.46 5.31 -22.74
CA ASP A 22 -17.38 4.71 -21.98
C ASP A 22 -18.01 3.96 -20.80
N LYS A 23 -18.07 2.64 -20.92
CA LYS A 23 -18.52 1.80 -19.79
C LYS A 23 -17.58 2.10 -18.67
N LYS A 24 -18.11 2.73 -17.61
CA LYS A 24 -17.32 2.98 -16.38
C LYS A 24 -16.59 1.69 -16.00
N PRO A 25 -15.33 1.77 -15.59
CA PRO A 25 -14.58 0.60 -15.16
C PRO A 25 -15.34 -0.22 -14.14
N TYR A 26 -15.16 -1.54 -14.15
CA TYR A 26 -15.89 -2.48 -13.30
C TYR A 26 -15.94 -2.07 -11.82
N HIS A 27 -14.87 -1.48 -11.32
CA HIS A 27 -14.74 -1.10 -9.91
C HIS A 27 -15.50 0.18 -9.53
N HIS A 28 -16.03 0.94 -10.47
CA HIS A 28 -16.89 2.09 -10.21
C HIS A 28 -18.35 1.67 -10.11
N LEU A 29 -18.97 1.92 -8.95
CA LEU A 29 -20.39 1.65 -8.76
C LEU A 29 -21.25 2.88 -9.08
N PRO A 30 -22.54 2.67 -9.47
CA PRO A 30 -23.44 3.76 -9.82
C PRO A 30 -23.69 4.77 -8.69
N ASP A 31 -23.59 4.33 -7.44
CA ASP A 31 -23.75 5.15 -6.22
C ASP A 31 -22.49 5.98 -5.90
N GLY A 32 -21.47 5.89 -6.74
CA GLY A 32 -20.20 6.61 -6.58
C GLY A 32 -19.24 5.96 -5.60
N THR A 33 -19.51 4.76 -5.10
CA THR A 33 -18.57 3.95 -4.33
C THR A 33 -17.70 3.08 -5.23
N PHE A 34 -16.70 2.43 -4.63
CA PHE A 34 -15.80 1.51 -5.34
C PHE A 34 -15.97 0.09 -4.82
N ARG A 35 -15.59 -0.89 -5.64
CA ARG A 35 -15.55 -2.31 -5.27
C ARG A 35 -14.22 -2.93 -5.67
N ASN A 36 -13.92 -4.07 -5.07
CA ASN A 36 -12.73 -4.86 -5.37
C ASN A 36 -12.71 -5.39 -6.81
N PRO A 37 -11.53 -5.79 -7.33
CA PRO A 37 -11.42 -6.45 -8.62
C PRO A 37 -12.36 -7.63 -8.75
N GLU A 38 -12.78 -7.94 -9.97
CA GLU A 38 -13.66 -9.06 -10.25
C GLU A 38 -13.04 -10.39 -9.77
N GLY A 39 -13.88 -11.24 -9.16
CA GLY A 39 -13.41 -12.50 -8.56
C GLY A 39 -12.67 -12.37 -7.23
N SER A 40 -12.61 -11.18 -6.64
CA SER A 40 -12.05 -10.99 -5.30
C SER A 40 -12.88 -11.69 -4.24
N PRO A 41 -12.25 -12.19 -3.15
CA PRO A 41 -12.97 -12.74 -2.02
C PRO A 41 -13.90 -11.68 -1.42
N LYS A 42 -15.05 -12.12 -0.94
CA LYS A 42 -16.02 -11.26 -0.26
C LYS A 42 -16.00 -11.55 1.23
N ARG A 43 -16.17 -10.51 2.03
CA ARG A 43 -16.45 -10.68 3.45
C ARG A 43 -17.84 -11.31 3.60
N ASP A 44 -17.96 -12.24 4.53
CA ASP A 44 -19.27 -12.79 4.90
C ASP A 44 -20.06 -11.72 5.66
N ASP A 45 -21.16 -11.26 5.08
CA ASP A 45 -22.01 -10.21 5.65
C ASP A 45 -22.77 -10.69 6.91
N ASN A 46 -22.86 -12.01 7.13
CA ASN A 46 -23.47 -12.59 8.33
C ASN A 46 -22.53 -12.50 9.56
N VAL A 47 -21.25 -12.26 9.37
CA VAL A 47 -20.28 -12.13 10.47
C VAL A 47 -20.44 -10.77 11.14
N LYS A 48 -20.98 -10.77 12.36
CA LYS A 48 -21.09 -9.57 13.20
C LYS A 48 -19.79 -9.35 13.97
N PHE A 49 -18.98 -8.39 13.52
CA PHE A 49 -17.75 -8.02 14.21
C PHE A 49 -18.04 -7.30 15.53
N SER A 50 -17.63 -7.89 16.65
CA SER A 50 -17.78 -7.30 17.98
C SER A 50 -16.55 -6.52 18.41
N TYR A 51 -16.59 -5.20 18.30
CA TYR A 51 -15.51 -4.32 18.79
C TYR A 51 -15.24 -4.48 20.29
N LYS A 52 -16.25 -4.81 21.09
CA LYS A 52 -16.08 -5.05 22.54
C LYS A 52 -15.19 -6.26 22.78
N ILE A 53 -15.51 -7.40 22.15
CA ILE A 53 -14.72 -8.63 22.25
C ILE A 53 -13.31 -8.40 21.67
N PHE A 54 -13.23 -7.82 20.49
CA PHE A 54 -11.95 -7.51 19.83
C PHE A 54 -11.04 -6.69 20.74
N ASN A 55 -11.52 -5.61 21.31
CA ASN A 55 -10.73 -4.77 22.20
C ASN A 55 -10.30 -5.47 23.48
N ALA A 56 -11.13 -6.38 24.00
CA ALA A 56 -10.78 -7.20 25.16
C ALA A 56 -9.65 -8.20 24.83
N GLU A 57 -9.75 -8.89 23.69
CA GLU A 57 -8.71 -9.84 23.25
C GLU A 57 -7.42 -9.12 22.87
N ARG A 58 -7.49 -8.00 22.15
CA ARG A 58 -6.34 -7.19 21.76
C ARG A 58 -5.50 -6.73 22.97
N LYS A 59 -6.14 -6.37 24.08
CA LYS A 59 -5.44 -5.97 25.30
C LYS A 59 -4.63 -7.10 25.94
N LYS A 60 -4.90 -8.36 25.59
CA LYS A 60 -4.14 -9.52 26.07
C LYS A 60 -2.87 -9.79 25.26
N ILE A 61 -2.72 -9.16 24.11
CA ILE A 61 -1.54 -9.31 23.25
C ILE A 61 -0.32 -8.75 23.97
N LYS A 62 0.66 -9.61 24.20
CA LYS A 62 1.93 -9.23 24.84
C LYS A 62 2.81 -8.48 23.85
N ILE A 63 3.25 -7.30 24.23
CA ILE A 63 4.21 -6.50 23.48
C ILE A 63 5.60 -6.94 23.90
N ASN A 64 6.13 -7.91 23.19
CA ASN A 64 7.48 -8.42 23.42
C ASN A 64 8.18 -8.63 22.09
N PHE A 65 9.30 -7.94 21.86
CA PHE A 65 10.12 -8.02 20.68
C PHE A 65 11.61 -7.99 21.06
N PRO A 66 12.51 -8.50 20.18
CA PRO A 66 13.94 -8.48 20.44
C PRO A 66 14.48 -7.06 20.61
N ASP A 67 15.51 -6.90 21.45
CA ASP A 67 16.15 -5.59 21.71
C ASP A 67 16.67 -4.94 20.42
N ASP A 68 17.03 -5.74 19.42
CA ASP A 68 17.53 -5.29 18.13
C ASP A 68 16.43 -5.07 17.08
N HIS A 69 15.14 -5.14 17.45
CA HIS A 69 14.02 -4.85 16.54
C HIS A 69 14.01 -3.41 16.01
N ILE A 70 14.60 -2.49 16.76
CA ILE A 70 14.62 -1.07 16.46
C ILE A 70 16.07 -0.59 16.37
N VAL A 71 16.42 0.06 15.28
CA VAL A 71 17.71 0.74 15.12
C VAL A 71 17.67 2.05 15.92
N PRO A 72 18.69 2.38 16.73
CA PRO A 72 18.75 3.65 17.44
C PRO A 72 18.62 4.86 16.50
N ARG A 73 17.79 5.83 16.86
CA ARG A 73 17.46 6.98 15.98
C ARG A 73 18.69 7.74 15.45
N ASN A 74 19.71 7.94 16.29
CA ASN A 74 20.96 8.60 15.86
C ASN A 74 21.70 7.80 14.77
N GLU A 75 21.64 6.47 14.84
CA GLU A 75 22.20 5.59 13.82
C GLU A 75 21.36 5.65 12.53
N VAL A 76 20.02 5.67 12.63
CA VAL A 76 19.14 5.85 11.47
C VAL A 76 19.48 7.14 10.73
N LEU A 77 19.58 8.26 11.45
CA LEU A 77 19.90 9.57 10.85
C LEU A 77 21.28 9.58 10.19
N LYS A 78 22.28 8.96 10.85
CA LYS A 78 23.62 8.79 10.30
C LYS A 78 23.58 7.97 9.00
N ASN A 79 22.88 6.82 9.02
CA ASN A 79 22.77 5.95 7.84
C ASN A 79 22.08 6.65 6.67
N LEU A 80 21.02 7.43 6.93
CA LEU A 80 20.34 8.23 5.89
C LEU A 80 21.28 9.27 5.28
N GLN A 81 22.09 9.96 6.09
CA GLN A 81 23.04 10.95 5.64
C GLN A 81 24.20 10.32 4.85
N GLU A 82 24.79 9.23 5.34
CA GLU A 82 25.92 8.55 4.67
C GLU A 82 25.52 7.90 3.34
N ASN A 83 24.23 7.61 3.15
CA ASN A 83 23.71 6.99 1.92
C ASN A 83 22.88 7.95 1.06
N GLU A 84 22.98 9.27 1.26
CA GLU A 84 22.18 10.27 0.52
C GLU A 84 22.31 10.16 -1.00
N GLN A 85 23.45 9.69 -1.50
CA GLN A 85 23.73 9.53 -2.93
C GLN A 85 23.49 8.11 -3.47
N GLU A 86 23.06 7.18 -2.62
CA GLU A 86 22.82 5.79 -2.99
C GLU A 86 21.32 5.53 -3.19
N ASP A 87 20.97 4.59 -4.06
CA ASP A 87 19.61 4.03 -4.10
C ASP A 87 19.40 3.13 -2.88
N TYR A 88 18.39 3.42 -2.06
CA TYR A 88 18.13 2.67 -0.83
C TYR A 88 16.65 2.52 -0.51
N ILE A 89 16.36 1.58 0.37
CA ILE A 89 15.08 1.39 1.05
C ILE A 89 15.33 1.46 2.55
N ALA A 90 14.58 2.30 3.27
CA ALA A 90 14.63 2.41 4.73
C ALA A 90 13.22 2.27 5.33
N TRP A 91 13.06 1.37 6.32
CA TRP A 91 11.78 1.17 6.98
C TRP A 91 11.61 2.09 8.19
N ILE A 92 10.66 3.00 8.12
CA ILE A 92 10.37 3.95 9.20
C ILE A 92 9.37 3.36 10.22
N GLY A 93 8.67 2.31 9.81
CA GLY A 93 7.70 1.58 10.62
C GLY A 93 6.34 1.47 9.93
N HIS A 94 5.58 0.40 10.22
CA HIS A 94 4.29 0.08 9.64
C HIS A 94 4.35 -0.03 8.09
N ALA A 95 3.64 0.81 7.37
CA ALA A 95 3.69 0.93 5.90
C ALA A 95 4.50 2.16 5.44
N THR A 96 5.21 2.82 6.35
CA THR A 96 6.02 3.99 6.05
C THR A 96 7.44 3.58 5.69
N PHE A 97 7.83 3.81 4.44
CA PHE A 97 9.19 3.63 3.93
C PHE A 97 9.73 4.92 3.33
N LEU A 98 11.02 5.12 3.44
CA LEU A 98 11.78 6.03 2.59
C LEU A 98 12.46 5.19 1.52
N ILE A 99 12.23 5.55 0.25
CA ILE A 99 12.80 4.88 -0.92
C ILE A 99 13.53 5.94 -1.72
N LYS A 100 14.84 5.83 -1.86
CA LYS A 100 15.68 6.69 -2.69
C LYS A 100 15.96 5.99 -4.00
N LEU A 101 15.65 6.64 -5.11
CA LEU A 101 15.90 6.16 -6.47
C LEU A 101 16.50 7.31 -7.30
N GLY A 102 17.77 7.24 -7.58
CA GLY A 102 18.52 8.35 -8.19
C GLY A 102 18.37 9.64 -7.37
N ASN A 103 17.89 10.69 -7.99
CA ASN A 103 17.67 11.98 -7.32
C ASN A 103 16.30 12.10 -6.63
N THR A 104 15.46 11.06 -6.65
CA THR A 104 14.09 11.12 -6.12
C THR A 104 13.98 10.40 -4.79
N THR A 105 13.52 11.09 -3.76
CA THR A 105 13.17 10.52 -2.46
C THR A 105 11.66 10.36 -2.37
N ILE A 106 11.22 9.14 -2.16
CA ILE A 106 9.81 8.72 -2.06
C ILE A 106 9.49 8.38 -0.61
N ILE A 107 8.34 8.84 -0.11
CA ILE A 107 7.78 8.35 1.15
C ILE A 107 6.44 7.66 0.89
N THR A 108 6.20 6.53 1.54
CA THR A 108 4.95 5.78 1.43
C THR A 108 4.15 5.90 2.73
N ASP A 109 2.83 6.02 2.63
CA ASP A 109 1.85 5.99 3.73
C ASP A 109 2.39 6.56 5.07
N PRO A 110 2.74 7.86 5.14
CA PRO A 110 3.47 8.41 6.27
C PRO A 110 2.62 8.44 7.54
N LEU A 111 2.99 7.59 8.51
CA LEU A 111 2.36 7.42 9.81
C LEU A 111 3.32 7.83 10.94
N PHE A 112 3.17 9.04 11.47
CA PHE A 112 4.00 9.58 12.56
C PHE A 112 3.22 9.84 13.85
N SER A 113 1.89 9.81 13.80
CA SER A 113 1.05 9.97 15.00
C SER A 113 1.14 8.76 15.93
N LYS A 114 0.92 9.01 17.22
CA LYS A 114 0.88 7.98 18.25
C LYS A 114 -0.32 7.05 18.14
N ASN A 115 -1.44 7.55 17.66
CA ASN A 115 -2.71 6.81 17.53
C ASN A 115 -3.11 6.65 16.07
N THR A 116 -3.64 5.48 15.72
CA THR A 116 -4.20 5.16 14.40
C THR A 116 -5.71 5.25 14.44
N GLY A 117 -6.24 6.44 14.63
CA GLY A 117 -7.68 6.69 14.73
C GLY A 117 -8.00 8.18 14.72
N PRO A 118 -9.29 8.56 14.84
CA PRO A 118 -9.67 9.96 14.88
C PRO A 118 -9.16 10.63 16.15
N LEU A 119 -8.49 11.77 16.01
CA LEU A 119 -7.91 12.56 17.11
C LEU A 119 -6.96 11.71 17.99
N ILE A 120 -7.36 11.48 19.25
CA ILE A 120 -6.60 10.70 20.25
C ILE A 120 -7.10 9.27 20.40
N PHE A 121 -8.09 8.87 19.59
CA PHE A 121 -8.70 7.54 19.66
C PHE A 121 -8.00 6.53 18.72
N GLY A 122 -8.41 5.30 18.82
CA GLY A 122 -7.88 4.18 18.01
C GLY A 122 -6.70 3.45 18.65
N PRO A 123 -6.19 2.43 17.97
CA PRO A 123 -4.99 1.71 18.41
C PRO A 123 -3.79 2.64 18.54
N LYS A 124 -3.04 2.45 19.63
CA LYS A 124 -1.76 3.17 19.82
C LYS A 124 -0.64 2.33 19.23
N ARG A 125 0.31 3.01 18.61
CA ARG A 125 1.57 2.36 18.27
C ARG A 125 2.35 2.05 19.56
N TYR A 126 3.03 0.93 19.58
CA TYR A 126 3.90 0.51 20.68
C TYR A 126 5.39 0.68 20.35
N VAL A 127 5.71 0.98 19.09
CA VAL A 127 7.04 1.41 18.66
C VAL A 127 6.89 2.77 17.99
N ASP A 128 7.71 3.73 18.35
CA ASP A 128 7.74 5.05 17.70
C ASP A 128 8.30 4.93 16.26
N PRO A 129 8.03 5.90 15.37
CA PRO A 129 8.70 5.96 14.08
C PRO A 129 10.22 6.02 14.27
N ALA A 130 10.95 5.41 13.33
CA ALA A 130 12.43 5.37 13.39
C ALA A 130 13.08 6.76 13.45
N ILE A 131 12.41 7.76 12.88
CA ILE A 131 12.79 9.18 12.92
C ILE A 131 11.55 10.03 13.24
N LYS A 132 11.75 11.28 13.64
CA LYS A 132 10.64 12.23 13.80
C LYS A 132 10.20 12.81 12.47
N LEU A 133 8.98 13.37 12.42
CA LEU A 133 8.42 13.95 11.20
C LEU A 133 9.28 15.10 10.64
N GLU A 134 9.82 15.94 11.51
CA GLU A 134 10.70 17.05 11.15
C GLU A 134 12.08 16.61 10.65
N GLU A 135 12.44 15.34 10.82
CA GLU A 135 13.72 14.75 10.38
C GLU A 135 13.61 13.98 9.07
N VAL A 136 12.40 13.89 8.52
CA VAL A 136 12.19 13.26 7.21
C VAL A 136 13.02 14.00 6.16
N PRO A 137 13.88 13.31 5.40
CA PRO A 137 14.67 13.93 4.35
C PRO A 137 13.79 14.65 3.32
N LYS A 138 14.38 15.59 2.56
CA LYS A 138 13.65 16.24 1.47
C LYS A 138 12.97 15.18 0.62
N THR A 139 11.65 15.26 0.58
CA THR A 139 10.79 14.30 -0.13
C THR A 139 10.31 14.91 -1.43
N ASP A 140 10.52 14.21 -2.53
CA ASP A 140 10.10 14.63 -3.87
C ASP A 140 8.75 14.01 -4.24
N LEU A 141 8.45 12.81 -3.72
CA LEU A 141 7.24 12.06 -4.03
C LEU A 141 6.63 11.44 -2.76
N LEU A 142 5.34 11.66 -2.55
CA LEU A 142 4.54 11.00 -1.51
C LEU A 142 3.50 10.09 -2.17
N LEU A 143 3.53 8.81 -1.82
CA LEU A 143 2.55 7.81 -2.24
C LEU A 143 1.61 7.50 -1.09
N LEU A 144 0.30 7.65 -1.31
CA LEU A 144 -0.73 7.25 -0.35
C LEU A 144 -1.63 6.19 -0.96
N THR A 145 -1.76 5.04 -0.31
CA THR A 145 -2.43 3.87 -0.88
C THR A 145 -3.93 3.83 -0.64
N HIS A 146 -4.40 4.29 0.52
CA HIS A 146 -5.82 4.32 0.88
C HIS A 146 -6.08 5.20 2.12
N ASN A 147 -7.34 5.26 2.58
CA ASN A 147 -7.75 6.22 3.60
C ASN A 147 -7.82 5.68 5.04
N HIS A 148 -7.44 4.44 5.34
CA HIS A 148 -7.44 3.97 6.73
C HIS A 148 -6.53 4.83 7.61
N TYR A 149 -6.80 4.85 8.91
CA TYR A 149 -6.14 5.77 9.83
C TYR A 149 -4.66 5.47 10.05
N ASP A 150 -4.25 4.24 9.83
CA ASP A 150 -2.87 3.76 9.95
C ASP A 150 -2.05 3.93 8.66
N HIS A 151 -2.67 4.45 7.58
CA HIS A 151 -2.02 4.84 6.32
C HIS A 151 -2.16 6.33 6.05
N LEU A 152 -3.40 6.86 6.04
CA LEU A 152 -3.66 8.28 5.94
C LEU A 152 -3.69 8.90 7.35
N ASP A 153 -2.55 9.28 7.87
CA ASP A 153 -2.43 10.05 9.11
C ASP A 153 -2.64 11.55 8.82
N ALA A 154 -3.84 12.02 9.08
CA ALA A 154 -4.22 13.41 8.78
C ALA A 154 -3.38 14.44 9.54
N SER A 155 -2.86 14.11 10.72
CA SER A 155 -1.96 14.98 11.48
C SER A 155 -0.60 15.07 10.80
N THR A 156 -0.03 13.93 10.41
CA THR A 156 1.21 13.85 9.65
C THR A 156 1.08 14.61 8.33
N ILE A 157 0.03 14.34 7.53
CA ILE A 157 -0.20 15.04 6.26
C ILE A 157 -0.30 16.54 6.44
N ARG A 158 -1.00 17.02 7.49
CA ARG A 158 -1.13 18.45 7.79
C ARG A 158 0.23 19.08 8.11
N ASN A 159 1.06 18.41 8.88
CA ASN A 159 2.32 18.91 9.40
C ASN A 159 3.56 18.44 8.59
N PHE A 160 3.35 17.71 7.50
CA PHE A 160 4.43 17.21 6.65
C PHE A 160 5.34 18.36 6.20
N PRO A 161 6.68 18.27 6.34
CA PRO A 161 7.57 19.40 6.11
C PRO A 161 7.67 19.82 4.63
N HIS A 162 7.55 18.88 3.70
CA HIS A 162 7.79 19.08 2.26
C HIS A 162 6.49 19.17 1.48
N LYS A 163 5.83 20.36 1.51
CA LYS A 163 4.54 20.60 0.82
C LYS A 163 4.65 20.79 -0.69
N ASP A 164 5.84 20.88 -1.21
CA ASP A 164 6.18 20.90 -2.63
C ASP A 164 6.40 19.52 -3.23
N ALA A 165 6.43 18.48 -2.38
CA ALA A 165 6.44 17.10 -2.87
C ALA A 165 5.23 16.82 -3.77
N LYS A 166 5.45 16.13 -4.90
CA LYS A 166 4.37 15.56 -5.71
C LYS A 166 3.66 14.48 -4.90
N VAL A 167 2.33 14.50 -4.90
CA VAL A 167 1.50 13.49 -4.21
C VAL A 167 0.76 12.66 -5.25
N LEU A 168 0.89 11.35 -5.17
CA LEU A 168 0.09 10.39 -5.93
C LEU A 168 -0.78 9.59 -4.97
N LEU A 169 -2.05 9.51 -5.27
CA LEU A 169 -3.04 8.87 -4.43
C LEU A 169 -4.23 8.36 -5.25
N PRO A 170 -4.97 7.36 -4.75
CA PRO A 170 -6.20 6.90 -5.39
C PRO A 170 -7.30 7.97 -5.40
N LEU A 171 -8.28 7.80 -6.27
CA LEU A 171 -9.41 8.71 -6.46
C LEU A 171 -10.11 9.10 -5.16
N LYS A 172 -10.50 10.38 -5.07
CA LYS A 172 -11.28 11.03 -3.99
C LYS A 172 -10.55 11.18 -2.65
N LEU A 173 -9.21 11.20 -2.68
CA LEU A 173 -8.36 11.42 -1.50
C LEU A 173 -7.70 12.79 -1.44
N SER A 174 -7.68 13.57 -2.52
CA SER A 174 -7.03 14.90 -2.61
C SER A 174 -7.50 15.89 -1.54
N LYS A 175 -8.73 15.75 -1.06
CA LYS A 175 -9.32 16.58 0.00
C LYS A 175 -8.49 16.63 1.30
N TYR A 176 -7.66 15.63 1.57
CA TYR A 176 -6.78 15.58 2.74
C TYR A 176 -5.45 16.31 2.52
N PHE A 177 -5.10 16.62 1.26
CA PHE A 177 -3.81 17.18 0.83
C PHE A 177 -3.87 18.66 0.41
N LYS A 178 -4.83 19.42 0.90
CA LYS A 178 -5.09 20.84 0.54
C LYS A 178 -3.89 21.78 0.66
N ARG A 179 -2.87 21.41 1.43
CA ARG A 179 -1.65 22.20 1.65
C ARG A 179 -0.50 21.83 0.70
N PHE A 180 -0.64 20.76 -0.08
CA PHE A 180 0.33 20.38 -1.09
C PHE A 180 0.05 21.09 -2.41
N LYS A 181 1.11 21.36 -3.18
CA LYS A 181 1.00 22.10 -4.43
C LYS A 181 0.67 21.23 -5.63
N ASP A 182 1.14 19.98 -5.62
CA ASP A 182 1.03 19.04 -6.73
C ASP A 182 0.40 17.72 -6.22
N VAL A 183 -0.91 17.59 -6.40
CA VAL A 183 -1.71 16.45 -5.91
C VAL A 183 -2.43 15.81 -7.08
N ASN A 184 -2.15 14.54 -7.32
CA ASN A 184 -2.65 13.79 -8.47
C ASN A 184 -3.44 12.57 -7.99
N GLU A 185 -4.72 12.54 -8.29
CA GLU A 185 -5.58 11.37 -8.10
C GLU A 185 -5.45 10.43 -9.29
N LEU A 186 -5.30 9.14 -9.01
CA LEU A 186 -5.20 8.09 -10.02
C LEU A 186 -6.34 7.09 -9.89
N ASP A 187 -6.85 6.63 -11.02
CA ASP A 187 -7.65 5.43 -11.10
C ASP A 187 -6.75 4.19 -11.32
N TRP A 188 -7.29 2.98 -11.15
CA TRP A 188 -6.54 1.76 -11.42
C TRP A 188 -6.05 1.73 -12.87
N TYR A 189 -4.78 1.37 -13.02
CA TYR A 189 -4.03 1.30 -14.28
C TYR A 189 -3.62 2.65 -14.86
N GLU A 190 -4.00 3.77 -14.23
CA GLU A 190 -3.47 5.07 -14.59
C GLU A 190 -2.03 5.24 -14.08
N ALA A 191 -1.22 5.94 -14.85
CA ALA A 191 0.19 6.14 -14.60
C ALA A 191 0.60 7.60 -14.76
N ILE A 192 1.57 8.01 -13.95
CA ILE A 192 2.21 9.32 -14.06
C ILE A 192 3.72 9.13 -14.26
N GLN A 193 4.27 9.81 -15.25
CA GLN A 193 5.70 10.04 -15.36
C GLN A 193 6.09 11.10 -14.33
N VAL A 194 6.83 10.68 -13.29
CA VAL A 194 7.26 11.58 -12.20
C VAL A 194 8.42 12.44 -12.67
N ASN A 195 9.36 11.83 -13.36
CA ASN A 195 10.50 12.46 -14.04
C ASN A 195 11.02 11.51 -15.13
N ASP A 196 12.15 11.82 -15.76
CA ASP A 196 12.66 11.03 -16.89
C ASP A 196 13.00 9.58 -16.54
N GLU A 197 13.29 9.26 -15.27
CA GLU A 197 13.70 7.93 -14.82
C GLU A 197 12.58 7.16 -14.10
N ILE A 198 11.55 7.84 -13.57
CA ILE A 198 10.55 7.23 -12.69
C ILE A 198 9.15 7.41 -13.24
N LYS A 199 8.48 6.27 -13.44
CA LYS A 199 7.05 6.19 -13.73
C LYS A 199 6.34 5.43 -12.63
N VAL A 200 5.18 5.92 -12.21
CA VAL A 200 4.35 5.29 -11.16
C VAL A 200 2.98 4.99 -11.70
N THR A 201 2.53 3.75 -11.54
CA THR A 201 1.21 3.27 -11.94
C THR A 201 0.41 2.84 -10.71
N LEU A 202 -0.84 3.28 -10.58
CA LEU A 202 -1.75 2.75 -9.56
C LEU A 202 -2.34 1.43 -10.05
N LEU A 203 -2.17 0.36 -9.28
CA LEU A 203 -2.68 -0.98 -9.56
C LEU A 203 -3.76 -1.39 -8.56
N PRO A 204 -4.72 -2.25 -8.94
CA PRO A 204 -5.76 -2.73 -8.05
C PRO A 204 -5.21 -3.52 -6.86
N ALA A 205 -5.88 -3.40 -5.72
CA ALA A 205 -5.69 -4.21 -4.51
C ALA A 205 -7.02 -4.81 -4.05
N VAL A 206 -6.96 -5.88 -3.26
CA VAL A 206 -8.13 -6.48 -2.60
C VAL A 206 -8.26 -5.89 -1.22
N HIS A 207 -8.92 -4.74 -1.13
CA HIS A 207 -9.04 -4.00 0.13
C HIS A 207 -10.36 -3.23 0.21
N TRP A 208 -10.43 -2.22 1.04
CA TRP A 208 -11.59 -1.36 1.23
C TRP A 208 -11.16 -0.01 1.81
N SER A 209 -12.09 0.93 1.88
CA SER A 209 -11.81 2.25 2.44
C SER A 209 -12.90 2.70 3.41
N LYS A 210 -12.50 3.32 4.52
CA LYS A 210 -13.43 3.90 5.52
C LYS A 210 -12.68 4.76 6.53
N ARG A 211 -13.26 5.94 6.85
CA ARG A 211 -12.81 6.80 7.97
C ARG A 211 -13.95 7.30 8.82
N SER A 212 -15.19 7.21 8.34
CA SER A 212 -16.39 7.64 9.05
C SER A 212 -17.49 6.61 8.94
N LEU A 213 -18.63 6.86 9.60
CA LEU A 213 -19.79 5.96 9.52
C LEU A 213 -20.42 5.93 8.12
N TRP A 214 -20.15 6.96 7.28
CA TRP A 214 -20.89 7.22 6.05
C TRP A 214 -20.05 7.15 4.78
N ASP A 215 -18.75 6.78 4.87
CA ASP A 215 -17.82 6.86 3.75
C ASP A 215 -17.21 5.53 3.31
N THR A 216 -17.81 4.40 3.72
CA THR A 216 -17.35 3.08 3.29
C THR A 216 -17.26 3.01 1.77
N ASN A 217 -16.07 2.68 1.27
CA ASN A 217 -15.74 2.55 -0.16
C ASN A 217 -16.01 3.80 -1.02
N LYS A 218 -16.12 4.98 -0.41
CA LYS A 218 -16.28 6.24 -1.14
C LYS A 218 -14.97 6.81 -1.71
N THR A 219 -13.82 6.28 -1.29
CA THR A 219 -12.51 6.57 -1.87
C THR A 219 -11.92 5.30 -2.43
N LEU A 220 -11.12 5.41 -3.47
CA LEU A 220 -10.44 4.27 -4.05
C LEU A 220 -9.23 3.85 -3.18
N TRP A 221 -8.67 2.68 -3.44
CA TRP A 221 -7.46 2.11 -2.84
C TRP A 221 -6.62 1.42 -3.92
N GLY A 222 -5.35 1.17 -3.66
CA GLY A 222 -4.51 0.47 -4.63
C GLY A 222 -3.06 0.31 -4.22
N ASN A 223 -2.34 -0.39 -5.06
CA ASN A 223 -0.91 -0.63 -4.98
C ASN A 223 -0.18 0.32 -5.93
N PHE A 224 1.06 0.70 -5.64
CA PHE A 224 1.88 1.49 -6.55
C PHE A 224 2.98 0.66 -7.17
N LEU A 225 2.96 0.52 -8.49
CA LEU A 225 4.09 0.02 -9.26
C LEU A 225 4.99 1.20 -9.62
N ILE A 226 6.22 1.17 -9.13
CA ILE A 226 7.27 2.14 -9.42
C ILE A 226 8.21 1.50 -10.42
N GLU A 227 8.27 2.05 -11.62
CA GLU A 227 9.21 1.69 -12.67
C GLU A 227 10.36 2.69 -12.63
N TYR A 228 11.57 2.22 -12.35
CA TYR A 228 12.80 3.01 -12.26
C TYR A 228 13.89 2.37 -13.09
N LYS A 229 14.30 3.02 -14.17
CA LYS A 229 15.19 2.43 -15.18
C LYS A 229 14.58 1.09 -15.63
N GLU A 230 15.31 -0.01 -15.49
CA GLU A 230 14.83 -1.36 -15.82
C GLU A 230 14.27 -2.11 -14.61
N LYS A 231 14.14 -1.46 -13.46
CA LYS A 231 13.67 -2.07 -12.21
C LYS A 231 12.19 -1.80 -11.99
N LYS A 232 11.50 -2.79 -11.44
CA LYS A 232 10.10 -2.71 -11.04
C LYS A 232 9.97 -2.96 -9.55
N ILE A 233 9.46 -1.98 -8.83
CA ILE A 233 9.22 -2.03 -7.40
C ILE A 233 7.72 -1.90 -7.17
N LEU A 234 7.09 -2.91 -6.58
CA LEU A 234 5.68 -2.86 -6.24
C LEU A 234 5.52 -2.57 -4.74
N PHE A 235 4.97 -1.43 -4.42
CA PHE A 235 4.47 -1.15 -3.08
C PHE A 235 3.02 -1.65 -3.00
N ALA A 236 2.87 -2.94 -2.64
CA ALA A 236 1.59 -3.55 -2.41
C ALA A 236 1.17 -3.26 -0.97
N SER A 237 0.34 -2.25 -0.81
CA SER A 237 -0.25 -1.82 0.44
C SER A 237 -1.07 -2.91 1.14
N ASP A 238 -2.04 -2.52 1.94
CA ASP A 238 -2.99 -3.47 2.53
C ASP A 238 -3.81 -4.16 1.45
N THR A 239 -3.73 -5.47 1.47
CA THR A 239 -4.49 -6.30 0.53
C THR A 239 -4.72 -7.70 1.09
N GLY A 240 -5.85 -8.28 0.73
CA GLY A 240 -6.06 -9.73 0.82
C GLY A 240 -5.57 -10.42 -0.45
N TYR A 241 -5.50 -11.74 -0.41
CA TYR A 241 -5.18 -12.55 -1.58
C TYR A 241 -6.36 -12.55 -2.57
N GLY A 242 -6.07 -12.43 -3.87
CA GLY A 242 -7.07 -12.50 -4.94
C GLY A 242 -6.46 -12.82 -6.31
N LYS A 243 -7.31 -13.33 -7.21
CA LYS A 243 -6.93 -13.70 -8.59
C LYS A 243 -6.24 -12.58 -9.35
N ILE A 244 -6.53 -11.33 -8.99
CA ILE A 244 -5.95 -10.14 -9.64
C ILE A 244 -4.42 -10.18 -9.68
N TYR A 245 -3.75 -10.77 -8.67
CA TYR A 245 -2.30 -10.82 -8.62
C TYR A 245 -1.69 -11.71 -9.71
N LYS A 246 -2.38 -12.80 -10.11
CA LYS A 246 -1.99 -13.59 -11.29
C LYS A 246 -2.07 -12.77 -12.59
N ASP A 247 -3.10 -11.95 -12.72
CA ASP A 247 -3.30 -11.12 -13.90
C ASP A 247 -2.30 -9.95 -13.93
N LEU A 248 -2.00 -9.35 -12.77
CA LEU A 248 -0.93 -8.36 -12.63
C LEU A 248 0.45 -8.96 -12.93
N GLY A 249 0.74 -10.18 -12.47
CA GLY A 249 1.99 -10.87 -12.75
C GLY A 249 2.18 -11.25 -14.22
N LYS A 250 1.08 -11.50 -14.95
CA LYS A 250 1.13 -11.68 -16.42
C LYS A 250 1.44 -10.37 -17.14
N LYS A 251 0.85 -9.26 -16.69
CA LYS A 251 0.93 -7.96 -17.37
C LYS A 251 2.21 -7.19 -17.03
N TYR A 252 2.62 -7.20 -15.77
CA TYR A 252 3.69 -6.34 -15.26
C TYR A 252 4.91 -7.12 -14.77
N GLY A 253 4.78 -8.41 -14.46
CA GLY A 253 5.89 -9.23 -13.99
C GLY A 253 6.96 -9.50 -15.05
N PRO A 254 8.16 -9.94 -14.63
CA PRO A 254 8.57 -10.11 -13.24
C PRO A 254 8.73 -8.78 -12.50
N ILE A 255 8.48 -8.78 -11.18
CA ILE A 255 8.70 -7.65 -10.28
C ILE A 255 10.02 -7.86 -9.54
N ASP A 256 10.89 -6.87 -9.47
CA ASP A 256 12.19 -7.03 -8.79
C ASP A 256 12.02 -7.03 -7.26
N VAL A 257 11.23 -6.11 -6.72
CA VAL A 257 10.96 -6.01 -5.28
C VAL A 257 9.47 -5.76 -5.04
N THR A 258 8.84 -6.55 -4.16
CA THR A 258 7.46 -6.33 -3.71
C THR A 258 7.42 -6.11 -2.21
N PHE A 259 6.91 -4.97 -1.77
CA PHE A 259 6.49 -4.73 -0.40
C PHE A 259 5.09 -5.30 -0.21
N ILE A 260 4.84 -6.01 0.87
CA ILE A 260 3.56 -6.66 1.10
C ILE A 260 3.21 -6.70 2.58
N ASN A 261 1.95 -6.44 2.92
CA ASN A 261 1.47 -6.64 4.28
C ASN A 261 1.56 -8.11 4.69
N ILE A 262 2.11 -8.37 5.87
CA ILE A 262 2.22 -9.72 6.46
C ILE A 262 1.58 -9.79 7.84
N GLY A 263 0.96 -8.71 8.31
CA GLY A 263 0.25 -8.59 9.58
C GLY A 263 -1.22 -8.22 9.41
N ALA A 264 -1.94 -8.12 10.51
CA ALA A 264 -3.37 -7.80 10.57
C ALA A 264 -4.28 -8.87 9.95
N TYR A 265 -3.94 -10.15 10.10
CA TYR A 265 -4.69 -11.26 9.49
C TYR A 265 -5.52 -12.08 10.48
N ASN A 266 -5.24 -12.05 11.78
CA ASN A 266 -5.97 -12.87 12.75
C ASN A 266 -7.03 -12.05 13.51
N PHE A 267 -8.29 -12.28 13.19
CA PHE A 267 -9.44 -11.68 13.87
C PHE A 267 -10.33 -12.72 14.58
N TYR A 268 -9.83 -13.93 14.79
CA TYR A 268 -10.57 -14.95 15.56
C TYR A 268 -10.66 -14.55 17.04
N PRO A 269 -11.83 -14.68 17.74
CA PRO A 269 -13.04 -15.37 17.30
C PRO A 269 -14.08 -14.45 16.61
N MET A 270 -13.80 -13.17 16.33
CA MET A 270 -14.75 -12.29 15.65
C MET A 270 -14.97 -12.68 14.19
N MET A 271 -13.95 -13.25 13.56
CA MET A 271 -14.03 -13.87 12.24
C MET A 271 -13.99 -15.39 12.39
N PRO A 272 -14.71 -16.16 11.56
CA PRO A 272 -14.89 -17.61 11.78
C PRO A 272 -13.63 -18.43 11.53
N ILE A 273 -12.68 -17.91 10.76
CA ILE A 273 -11.45 -18.62 10.39
C ILE A 273 -10.27 -17.92 11.07
N LYS A 274 -9.52 -18.69 11.84
CA LYS A 274 -8.27 -18.24 12.44
C LYS A 274 -7.22 -18.03 11.34
N ASP A 275 -6.33 -17.05 11.55
CA ASP A 275 -5.20 -16.74 10.66
C ASP A 275 -5.59 -16.43 9.21
N LYS A 276 -6.81 -15.93 8.99
CA LYS A 276 -7.29 -15.53 7.68
C LYS A 276 -8.11 -14.25 7.74
N SER A 277 -7.81 -13.31 6.87
CA SER A 277 -8.58 -12.10 6.63
C SER A 277 -8.93 -11.97 5.16
N THR A 278 -10.05 -11.32 4.84
CA THR A 278 -10.45 -11.04 3.46
C THR A 278 -9.59 -9.95 2.85
N TYR A 279 -9.11 -9.00 3.66
CA TYR A 279 -8.50 -7.75 3.21
C TYR A 279 -7.06 -7.54 3.68
N HIS A 280 -6.49 -8.53 4.36
CA HIS A 280 -5.09 -8.59 4.75
C HIS A 280 -4.56 -10.00 4.51
N THR A 281 -3.32 -10.11 4.08
CA THR A 281 -2.68 -11.40 3.86
C THR A 281 -2.04 -11.95 5.13
N SER A 282 -2.17 -13.26 5.35
CA SER A 282 -1.23 -13.98 6.18
C SER A 282 0.15 -14.01 5.51
N PRO A 283 1.24 -14.32 6.25
CA PRO A 283 2.57 -14.44 5.65
C PRO A 283 2.62 -15.39 4.45
N GLU A 284 1.88 -16.51 4.50
CA GLU A 284 1.80 -17.48 3.41
C GLU A 284 1.04 -16.93 2.20
N GLU A 285 -0.06 -16.22 2.43
CA GLU A 285 -0.81 -15.58 1.34
C GLU A 285 0.02 -14.45 0.70
N ALA A 286 0.81 -13.71 1.48
CA ALA A 286 1.74 -12.70 0.98
C ALA A 286 2.81 -13.31 0.05
N LEU A 287 3.41 -14.43 0.46
CA LEU A 287 4.36 -15.19 -0.37
C LEU A 287 3.71 -15.73 -1.64
N ASN A 288 2.45 -16.17 -1.56
CA ASN A 288 1.70 -16.64 -2.72
C ASN A 288 1.40 -15.49 -3.71
N ILE A 289 1.09 -14.28 -3.22
CA ILE A 289 1.00 -13.07 -4.05
C ILE A 289 2.33 -12.81 -4.78
N GLY A 290 3.45 -12.90 -4.06
CA GLY A 290 4.77 -12.74 -4.66
C GLY A 290 5.02 -13.73 -5.80
N LYS A 291 4.65 -15.01 -5.61
CA LYS A 291 4.73 -16.04 -6.65
C LYS A 291 3.85 -15.70 -7.87
N ASP A 292 2.61 -15.27 -7.63
CA ASP A 292 1.68 -14.87 -8.69
C ASP A 292 2.20 -13.66 -9.49
N LEU A 293 2.83 -12.68 -8.83
CA LEU A 293 3.48 -11.52 -9.42
C LEU A 293 4.82 -11.83 -10.09
N LYS A 294 5.39 -13.02 -9.89
CA LYS A 294 6.75 -13.40 -10.27
C LYS A 294 7.78 -12.46 -9.63
N SER A 295 7.56 -12.10 -8.37
CA SER A 295 8.46 -11.23 -7.61
C SER A 295 9.75 -11.96 -7.29
N LYS A 296 10.89 -11.26 -7.45
CA LYS A 296 12.22 -11.81 -7.12
C LYS A 296 12.50 -11.69 -5.63
N LYS A 297 12.18 -10.53 -5.05
CA LYS A 297 12.38 -10.21 -3.62
C LYS A 297 11.07 -9.72 -2.99
N MET A 298 10.82 -10.15 -1.77
CA MET A 298 9.63 -9.82 -1.00
C MET A 298 10.03 -9.12 0.29
N ILE A 299 9.48 -7.94 0.56
CA ILE A 299 9.68 -7.19 1.81
C ILE A 299 8.38 -7.23 2.61
N GLY A 300 8.42 -7.90 3.76
CA GLY A 300 7.27 -7.98 4.66
C GLY A 300 7.09 -6.68 5.46
N MET A 301 5.90 -6.09 5.42
CA MET A 301 5.55 -4.86 6.15
C MET A 301 4.21 -4.98 6.90
N HIS A 302 3.74 -3.88 7.50
CA HIS A 302 2.46 -3.78 8.21
C HIS A 302 2.41 -4.68 9.45
N TRP A 303 3.51 -4.78 10.17
CA TRP A 303 3.67 -5.51 11.42
C TRP A 303 4.60 -4.73 12.37
N GLY A 304 4.75 -5.18 13.61
CA GLY A 304 5.81 -4.70 14.51
C GLY A 304 5.64 -3.28 15.07
N THR A 305 4.53 -2.58 14.83
CA THR A 305 4.33 -1.18 15.23
C THR A 305 3.03 -0.90 15.97
N VAL A 306 1.92 -1.45 15.49
CA VAL A 306 0.57 -1.24 16.02
C VAL A 306 -0.13 -2.58 16.14
N VAL A 307 -0.84 -2.82 17.24
CA VAL A 307 -1.67 -4.03 17.38
C VAL A 307 -3.01 -3.77 16.70
N LEU A 308 -3.16 -4.27 15.49
CA LEU A 308 -4.38 -4.12 14.67
C LEU A 308 -5.24 -5.40 14.63
N SER A 309 -4.69 -6.52 15.05
CA SER A 309 -5.30 -7.86 15.02
C SER A 309 -4.85 -8.67 16.23
N LEU A 310 -5.03 -9.99 16.23
CA LEU A 310 -4.84 -10.83 17.42
C LEU A 310 -3.71 -11.87 17.27
N GLU A 311 -2.93 -11.85 16.19
CA GLU A 311 -1.70 -12.63 16.11
C GLU A 311 -0.63 -12.07 17.07
N PRO A 312 0.25 -12.92 17.59
CA PRO A 312 1.42 -12.47 18.33
C PRO A 312 2.30 -11.54 17.48
N ILE A 313 2.79 -10.44 18.06
CA ILE A 313 3.44 -9.34 17.28
C ILE A 313 4.68 -9.78 16.49
N MET A 314 5.38 -10.85 16.91
CA MET A 314 6.56 -11.40 16.23
C MET A 314 6.24 -12.65 15.37
N GLU A 315 4.99 -13.09 15.32
CA GLU A 315 4.58 -14.23 14.48
C GLU A 315 4.68 -13.91 12.98
N PRO A 316 4.22 -12.74 12.49
CA PRO A 316 4.26 -12.43 11.07
C PRO A 316 5.66 -12.55 10.44
N PRO A 317 6.71 -11.88 10.94
CA PRO A 317 8.05 -11.96 10.34
C PRO A 317 8.66 -13.37 10.47
N LYS A 318 8.39 -14.08 11.56
CA LYS A 318 8.85 -15.45 11.76
C LYS A 318 8.26 -16.39 10.71
N ARG A 319 6.92 -16.41 10.58
CA ARG A 319 6.21 -17.24 9.58
C ARG A 319 6.63 -16.89 8.16
N PHE A 320 6.76 -15.60 7.84
CA PHE A 320 7.19 -15.15 6.52
C PHE A 320 8.55 -15.74 6.12
N LYS A 321 9.53 -15.71 7.02
CA LYS A 321 10.86 -16.28 6.81
C LYS A 321 10.82 -17.82 6.72
N GLU A 322 10.12 -18.46 7.65
CA GLU A 322 10.05 -19.93 7.73
C GLU A 322 9.36 -20.55 6.51
N LYS A 323 8.30 -19.87 6.02
CA LYS A 323 7.49 -20.35 4.90
C LYS A 323 8.01 -19.95 3.53
N ALA A 324 8.99 -19.08 3.43
CA ALA A 324 9.53 -18.59 2.16
C ALA A 324 9.84 -19.72 1.16
N LYS A 325 10.51 -20.77 1.63
CA LYS A 325 10.91 -21.91 0.79
C LYS A 325 9.72 -22.65 0.18
N ASP A 326 8.60 -22.74 0.88
CA ASP A 326 7.39 -23.45 0.40
C ASP A 326 6.79 -22.74 -0.84
N PHE A 327 7.12 -21.47 -1.04
CA PHE A 327 6.68 -20.64 -2.18
C PHE A 327 7.78 -20.36 -3.21
N GLY A 328 8.95 -20.99 -3.08
CA GLY A 328 10.06 -20.87 -4.02
C GLY A 328 11.02 -19.71 -3.73
N TYR A 329 10.97 -19.12 -2.55
CA TYR A 329 11.87 -18.06 -2.10
C TYR A 329 12.98 -18.61 -1.20
N SER A 330 14.19 -18.10 -1.35
CA SER A 330 15.24 -18.31 -0.36
C SER A 330 14.97 -17.47 0.90
N LYS A 331 15.73 -17.69 1.96
CA LYS A 331 15.66 -16.82 3.15
C LYS A 331 16.08 -15.38 2.87
N ASP A 332 16.90 -15.18 1.85
CA ASP A 332 17.39 -13.85 1.46
C ASP A 332 16.44 -13.15 0.50
N ASP A 333 15.46 -13.88 -0.09
CA ASP A 333 14.42 -13.29 -0.94
C ASP A 333 13.20 -12.82 -0.15
N ALA A 334 12.93 -13.43 1.01
CA ALA A 334 11.88 -13.01 1.95
C ALA A 334 12.49 -12.09 3.02
N ILE A 335 12.50 -10.81 2.78
CA ILE A 335 13.24 -9.82 3.55
C ILE A 335 12.36 -9.25 4.66
N ILE A 336 12.92 -9.19 5.86
CA ILE A 336 12.35 -8.51 7.02
C ILE A 336 13.35 -7.45 7.47
N PHE A 337 12.87 -6.21 7.56
CA PHE A 337 13.63 -5.08 8.07
C PHE A 337 13.43 -4.94 9.59
N LYS A 338 14.43 -4.41 10.27
CA LYS A 338 14.27 -3.76 11.58
C LYS A 338 13.69 -2.37 11.37
N ILE A 339 12.94 -1.85 12.34
CA ILE A 339 12.47 -0.46 12.27
C ILE A 339 13.69 0.48 12.31
N GLY A 340 13.83 1.32 11.29
CA GLY A 340 15.00 2.17 11.08
C GLY A 340 16.12 1.56 10.26
N GLU A 341 16.04 0.27 9.88
CA GLU A 341 17.04 -0.33 9.00
C GLU A 341 16.97 0.27 7.60
N LEU A 342 18.15 0.55 7.06
CA LEU A 342 18.38 0.96 5.67
C LEU A 342 19.18 -0.12 4.95
N LYS A 343 18.74 -0.50 3.75
CA LYS A 343 19.47 -1.38 2.83
C LYS A 343 19.61 -0.70 1.48
N LYS A 344 20.79 -0.77 0.88
CA LYS A 344 21.00 -0.30 -0.48
C LYS A 344 20.22 -1.16 -1.47
N LEU A 345 19.62 -0.54 -2.47
CA LEU A 345 18.80 -1.27 -3.46
C LEU A 345 19.60 -2.37 -4.17
N LYS A 346 20.89 -2.11 -4.46
CA LYS A 346 21.81 -3.10 -5.05
C LYS A 346 22.01 -4.34 -4.15
N GLU A 347 21.95 -4.21 -2.83
CA GLU A 347 22.07 -5.32 -1.87
C GLU A 347 20.81 -6.16 -1.81
N ILE A 348 19.66 -5.57 -2.15
CA ILE A 348 18.38 -6.25 -2.18
C ILE A 348 18.19 -7.02 -3.49
N ILE A 349 18.57 -6.43 -4.63
CA ILE A 349 18.21 -6.96 -5.97
C ILE A 349 19.25 -7.96 -6.49
N ASN A 350 20.49 -7.92 -5.99
CA ASN A 350 21.57 -8.82 -6.43
C ASN A 350 21.44 -10.25 -5.88
#